data_66018d35489fcabb84f705139d19ab50
#
_entry.id   66018d35489fcabb84f705139d19ab50
#
_cell.length_a   1.000
_cell.length_b   1.000
_cell.length_c   1.000
_cell.angle_alpha   90.00
_cell.angle_beta   90.00
_cell.angle_gamma   90.00
#
_symmetry.space_group_name_H-M   'P 1'
#
loop_
_entity.id
_entity.type
_entity.pdbx_description
1 polymer ?
#
loop_
_entity_poly.entity_id
_entity_poly.type
_entity_poly.pdbx_seq_one_letter_code
_entity_poly.pdbx_strand_id
1 'polypeptide(L)' 'MKQNNGDVDVNVLVSLYNNKLAQSLNQNVLLEAKLQTLKNDFEEEEKNLQQEIISLQEENRKLKLKDGKTSK' A
#
# COMPACT_ATOMS: atom_id res chain seq x y z
N MET A 1 3.96 14.60 -45.00
CA MET A 1 5.08 13.98 -45.68
C MET A 1 5.67 12.87 -44.81
N LYS A 2 5.86 11.74 -45.42
CA LYS A 2 6.37 10.59 -44.67
C LYS A 2 7.88 10.73 -44.47
N GLN A 3 8.27 10.36 -43.29
CA GLN A 3 9.68 10.27 -42.97
C GLN A 3 10.19 8.90 -43.36
N ASN A 4 11.47 8.86 -43.56
CA ASN A 4 12.11 7.61 -43.92
C ASN A 4 12.38 6.78 -42.71
N ASN A 5 11.43 6.02 -42.38
CA ASN A 5 11.59 5.12 -41.27
C ASN A 5 10.75 3.90 -41.56
N GLY A 6 10.97 3.37 -42.79
CA GLY A 6 10.21 2.21 -43.19
C GLY A 6 8.73 2.48 -43.22
N ASP A 7 8.30 3.48 -43.93
CA ASP A 7 6.89 3.78 -44.11
C ASP A 7 6.20 4.27 -42.85
N VAL A 8 6.93 4.69 -41.84
CA VAL A 8 6.35 5.19 -40.61
C VAL A 8 6.34 6.70 -40.63
N ASP A 9 5.18 7.26 -40.35
CA ASP A 9 5.03 8.69 -40.17
C ASP A 9 5.58 9.07 -38.82
N VAL A 10 6.60 9.93 -38.81
CA VAL A 10 7.25 10.30 -37.56
C VAL A 10 6.30 11.00 -36.60
N ASN A 11 5.38 11.78 -37.13
CA ASN A 11 4.42 12.46 -36.28
C ASN A 11 3.50 11.46 -35.56
N VAL A 12 3.10 10.44 -36.27
CA VAL A 12 2.29 9.37 -35.68
C VAL A 12 3.10 8.63 -34.63
N LEU A 13 4.35 8.35 -34.94
CA LEU A 13 5.20 7.64 -33.99
C LEU A 13 5.38 8.43 -32.70
N VAL A 14 5.65 9.73 -32.83
CA VAL A 14 5.81 10.57 -31.65
C VAL A 14 4.54 10.62 -30.84
N SER A 15 3.39 10.74 -31.50
CA SER A 15 2.12 10.76 -30.80
C SER A 15 1.89 9.48 -30.02
N LEU A 16 2.23 8.35 -30.63
CA LEU A 16 2.05 7.07 -29.96
C LEU A 16 2.96 6.95 -28.73
N TYR A 17 4.20 7.38 -28.88
CA TYR A 17 5.11 7.38 -27.74
C TYR A 17 4.60 8.26 -26.62
N ASN A 18 4.13 9.45 -26.96
CA ASN A 18 3.62 10.36 -25.94
C ASN A 18 2.41 9.76 -25.22
N ASN A 19 1.52 9.16 -25.97
CA ASN A 19 0.34 8.55 -25.36
C ASN A 19 0.73 7.41 -24.45
N LYS A 20 1.65 6.58 -24.87
CA LYS A 20 2.07 5.44 -24.05
C LYS A 20 2.80 5.90 -22.81
N LEU A 21 3.62 6.92 -22.94
CA LEU A 21 4.32 7.48 -21.79
C LEU A 21 3.33 8.03 -20.77
N ALA A 22 2.32 8.74 -21.23
CA ALA A 22 1.32 9.29 -20.34
C ALA A 22 0.56 8.19 -19.63
N GLN A 23 0.19 7.14 -20.35
CA GLN A 23 -0.51 6.02 -19.75
C GLN A 23 0.35 5.31 -18.72
N SER A 24 1.62 5.06 -19.06
CA SER A 24 2.53 4.40 -18.15
C SER A 24 2.74 5.22 -16.90
N LEU A 25 2.90 6.52 -17.07
CA LEU A 25 3.10 7.39 -15.92
C LEU A 25 1.88 7.38 -15.01
N ASN A 26 0.71 7.46 -15.59
CA ASN A 26 -0.52 7.42 -14.81
C ASN A 26 -0.65 6.11 -14.04
N GLN A 27 -0.34 5.00 -14.70
CA GLN A 27 -0.41 3.72 -14.04
C GLN A 27 0.60 3.61 -12.91
N ASN A 28 1.80 4.14 -13.12
CA ASN A 28 2.82 4.09 -12.09
C ASN A 28 2.41 4.89 -10.88
N VAL A 29 1.87 6.08 -11.09
CA VAL A 29 1.42 6.91 -9.99
C VAL A 29 0.29 6.23 -9.23
N LEU A 30 -0.63 5.63 -9.96
CA LEU A 30 -1.73 4.92 -9.33
C LEU A 30 -1.24 3.74 -8.49
N LEU A 31 -0.29 2.99 -9.02
CA LEU A 31 0.29 1.88 -8.28
C LEU A 31 1.02 2.35 -7.05
N GLU A 32 1.76 3.44 -7.17
CA GLU A 32 2.45 4.02 -6.02
C GLU A 32 1.46 4.42 -4.94
N ALA A 33 0.36 5.05 -5.37
CA ALA A 33 -0.66 5.47 -4.41
C ALA A 33 -1.28 4.27 -3.71
N LYS A 34 -1.52 3.20 -4.45
CA LYS A 34 -2.07 1.98 -3.85
C LYS A 34 -1.11 1.38 -2.85
N LEU A 35 0.18 1.34 -3.19
CA LEU A 35 1.18 0.81 -2.27
C LEU A 35 1.27 1.65 -1.01
N GLN A 36 1.25 2.96 -1.17
CA GLN A 36 1.32 3.84 -0.01
C GLN A 36 0.10 3.66 0.88
N THR A 37 -1.07 3.52 0.27
CA THR A 37 -2.29 3.30 1.03
C THR A 37 -2.23 1.99 1.80
N LEU A 38 -1.78 0.93 1.15
CA LEU A 38 -1.66 -0.36 1.82
C LEU A 38 -0.67 -0.30 2.96
N LYS A 39 0.44 0.36 2.74
CA LYS A 39 1.44 0.50 3.79
C LYS A 39 0.87 1.24 4.99
N ASN A 40 0.16 2.34 4.74
CA ASN A 40 -0.45 3.10 5.82
C ASN A 40 -1.48 2.26 6.57
N ASP A 41 -2.27 1.50 5.83
CA ASP A 41 -3.28 0.66 6.46
C ASP A 41 -2.65 -0.42 7.33
N PHE A 42 -1.59 -1.04 6.84
CA PHE A 42 -0.87 -2.06 7.61
C PHE A 42 -0.27 -1.48 8.87
N GLU A 43 0.32 -0.30 8.78
CA GLU A 43 0.91 0.33 9.94
C GLU A 43 -0.14 0.65 10.99
N GLU A 44 -1.30 1.11 10.55
CA GLU A 44 -2.37 1.42 11.46
C GLU A 44 -2.92 0.15 12.12
N GLU A 45 -3.09 -0.89 11.32
CA GLU A 45 -3.58 -2.16 11.85
C GLU A 45 -2.60 -2.76 12.83
N GLU A 46 -1.33 -2.69 12.52
CA GLU A 46 -0.29 -3.19 13.42
C GLU A 46 -0.33 -2.46 14.74
N LYS A 47 -0.48 -1.15 14.68
CA LYS A 47 -0.57 -0.34 15.87
C LYS A 47 -1.77 -0.73 16.71
N ASN A 48 -2.92 -0.93 16.06
CA ASN A 48 -4.11 -1.34 16.77
C ASN A 48 -3.95 -2.70 17.42
N LEU A 49 -3.33 -3.64 16.71
CA LEU A 49 -3.10 -4.96 17.25
C LEU A 49 -2.15 -4.93 18.44
N GLN A 50 -1.14 -4.10 18.38
CA GLN A 50 -0.21 -3.98 19.50
C GLN A 50 -0.91 -3.42 20.73
N GLN A 51 -1.79 -2.44 20.52
CA GLN A 51 -2.55 -1.91 21.64
C GLN A 51 -3.50 -2.95 22.20
N GLU A 52 -4.07 -3.77 21.36
CA GLU A 52 -4.94 -4.82 21.81
C GLU A 52 -4.18 -5.86 22.61
N ILE A 53 -2.98 -6.20 22.15
CA ILE A 53 -2.13 -7.15 22.87
C ILE A 53 -1.80 -6.61 24.26
N ILE A 54 -1.45 -5.34 24.35
CA ILE A 54 -1.14 -4.73 25.63
C ILE A 54 -2.35 -4.77 26.55
N SER A 55 -3.52 -4.46 26.02
CA SER A 55 -4.75 -4.52 26.79
C SER A 55 -5.03 -5.93 27.32
N LEU A 56 -4.84 -6.91 26.46
CA LEU A 56 -5.08 -8.29 26.84
C LEU A 56 -4.08 -8.77 27.88
N GLN A 57 -2.83 -8.35 27.73
CA GLN A 57 -1.82 -8.71 28.71
C GLN A 57 -2.15 -8.12 30.07
N GLU A 58 -2.60 -6.90 30.09
CA GLU A 58 -2.98 -6.26 31.35
C GLU A 58 -4.18 -6.95 31.96
N GLU A 59 -5.14 -7.30 31.13
CA GLU A 59 -6.32 -8.02 31.60
C GLU A 59 -5.95 -9.36 32.15
N ASN A 60 -5.08 -10.08 31.48
CA ASN A 60 -4.61 -11.37 31.95
C ASN A 60 -3.89 -11.26 33.28
N ARG A 61 -3.07 -10.21 33.41
CA ARG A 61 -2.36 -9.99 34.67
C ARG A 61 -3.32 -9.77 35.80
N LYS A 62 -4.37 -9.00 35.58
CA LYS A 62 -5.38 -8.76 36.62
C LYS A 62 -6.13 -10.02 36.94
N LEU A 63 -6.45 -10.81 35.95
CA LEU A 63 -7.17 -12.07 36.19
C LEU A 63 -6.31 -13.04 36.98
N LYS A 64 -5.03 -13.10 36.70
CA LYS A 64 -4.12 -13.96 37.41
C LYS A 64 -4.03 -13.55 38.89
N LEU A 65 -3.95 -12.26 39.10
CA LEU A 65 -3.93 -11.76 40.50
C LEU A 65 -5.20 -12.12 41.22
N LYS A 66 -6.32 -11.98 40.52
CA LYS A 66 -7.61 -12.31 41.13
C LYS A 66 -7.70 -13.79 41.44
N ASP A 67 -7.26 -14.63 40.52
CA ASP A 67 -7.25 -16.07 40.73
C ASP A 67 -6.35 -16.45 41.89
N GLY A 68 -5.19 -15.82 41.98
CA GLY A 68 -4.28 -16.08 43.05
C GLY A 68 -4.88 -15.74 44.40
N LYS A 69 -5.69 -14.71 44.45
CA LYS A 69 -6.35 -14.32 45.68
C LYS A 69 -7.48 -15.29 46.06
N THR A 70 -8.14 -15.84 45.07
CA THR A 70 -9.32 -16.66 45.36
C THR A 70 -9.02 -18.13 45.48
N SER A 71 -7.89 -18.58 44.96
CA SER A 71 -7.58 -20.00 45.00
C SER A 71 -6.73 -20.38 46.22
N LYS A 72 -7.02 -19.82 47.27
CA LYS A 72 -6.32 -20.13 48.51
C LYS A 72 -6.69 -21.46 49.09
#